data_eba5346afeeaed162e7d78a83211d4bb
#
_entry.id   eba5346afeeaed162e7d78a83211d4bb
#
_cell.length_a   1.000
_cell.length_b   1.000
_cell.length_c   1.000
_cell.angle_alpha   90.00
_cell.angle_beta   90.00
_cell.angle_gamma   90.00
#
_symmetry.space_group_name_H-M   'P 1'
#
loop_
_entity.id
_entity.type
_entity.pdbx_description
1 polymer ?
#
loop_
_entity_poly.entity_id
_entity_poly.type
_entity_poly.pdbx_seq_one_letter_code
_entity_poly.pdbx_strand_id
1 'polypeptide(L)'
;MVFLLSDLDLPLRDRTYREPDGPHVVIVRGRDLDPALDHLDARPDCRALAVIGLPREVPDLDLMIGRRLLVCDSDRALMREFAEAGMAAGADVEWLNSDNPDLNRLATWALPVGAVVLAAGEASRMGSNKLLLDMGGQPLVRHVVEAASEGGCHVVHVVYHDDAVREAIGGAAHCVYNPQAASGQATSLQAGLQSMPEDMAGALVLLGDQPLVGARTVNLLLRAWRREGARPAVAAAYGERSAWRPPVLLDRSLWSDVMSLEGDAGARQLFQKRPELLDSVLAAGRPDDVDTPEDYAKILHLFPRPTEG
;
A
#
# COMPACT_ATOMS: atom_id res chain seq x y z
N MET A 1 12.23 -12.35 -3.84
CA MET A 1 12.72 -13.10 -5.03
C MET A 1 11.55 -13.31 -5.97
N VAL A 2 11.73 -13.02 -7.25
CA VAL A 2 10.76 -13.39 -8.29
C VAL A 2 11.15 -14.78 -8.76
N PHE A 3 10.32 -15.79 -8.51
CA PHE A 3 10.52 -17.12 -9.09
C PHE A 3 9.99 -17.10 -10.51
N LEU A 4 10.88 -17.33 -11.46
CA LEU A 4 10.53 -17.67 -12.83
C LEU A 4 10.51 -19.18 -12.96
N LEU A 5 9.33 -19.77 -13.08
CA LEU A 5 9.18 -21.14 -13.51
C LEU A 5 9.26 -21.21 -15.03
N SER A 6 10.34 -20.75 -15.62
CA SER A 6 10.81 -21.05 -17.00
C SER A 6 12.08 -20.25 -17.27
N ASP A 7 12.96 -20.77 -18.13
CA ASP A 7 14.28 -20.32 -18.59
C ASP A 7 14.42 -18.85 -19.05
N LEU A 8 14.00 -17.90 -18.20
CA LEU A 8 14.16 -16.47 -18.44
C LEU A 8 15.27 -15.96 -17.52
N ASP A 9 16.49 -15.84 -18.06
CA ASP A 9 17.54 -14.98 -17.52
C ASP A 9 17.02 -13.54 -17.45
N LEU A 10 16.62 -13.08 -16.27
CA LEU A 10 16.21 -11.71 -16.03
C LEU A 10 17.42 -10.87 -15.65
N PRO A 11 17.79 -9.85 -16.41
CA PRO A 11 18.63 -8.80 -15.92
C PRO A 11 17.80 -7.95 -14.93
N LEU A 12 17.83 -8.31 -13.66
CA LEU A 12 17.37 -7.42 -12.59
C LEU A 12 18.25 -6.18 -12.64
N ARG A 13 17.68 -5.02 -12.94
CA ARG A 13 18.38 -3.76 -12.76
C ARG A 13 18.85 -3.68 -11.31
N ASP A 14 20.07 -3.24 -11.14
CA ASP A 14 20.90 -3.07 -9.95
C ASP A 14 20.19 -2.33 -8.78
N ARG A 15 19.11 -2.91 -8.30
CA ARG A 15 18.53 -2.62 -6.99
C ARG A 15 18.92 -3.81 -6.14
N THR A 16 19.89 -3.61 -5.25
CA THR A 16 20.38 -4.59 -4.29
C THR A 16 19.25 -5.06 -3.38
N TYR A 17 18.42 -5.97 -3.88
CA TYR A 17 17.51 -6.75 -3.08
C TYR A 17 18.32 -7.88 -2.44
N ARG A 18 18.63 -7.75 -1.15
CA ARG A 18 19.00 -8.91 -0.35
C ARG A 18 17.73 -9.72 -0.13
N GLU A 19 17.80 -11.00 -0.43
CA GLU A 19 16.74 -11.96 -0.23
C GLU A 19 16.37 -12.06 1.25
N PRO A 20 15.15 -11.72 1.64
CA PRO A 20 14.55 -12.36 2.80
C PRO A 20 13.94 -13.69 2.35
N ASP A 21 13.72 -14.59 3.25
CA ASP A 21 13.40 -16.02 3.14
C ASP A 21 12.22 -16.38 2.21
N GLY A 22 12.33 -16.17 0.89
CA GLY A 22 11.42 -16.76 -0.09
C GLY A 22 10.83 -15.82 -1.16
N PRO A 23 10.21 -16.37 -2.23
CA PRO A 23 9.65 -15.59 -3.32
C PRO A 23 8.34 -14.91 -2.90
N HIS A 24 8.29 -13.60 -3.00
CA HIS A 24 7.06 -12.84 -2.78
C HIS A 24 6.09 -12.92 -3.98
N VAL A 25 6.59 -13.34 -5.14
CA VAL A 25 5.84 -13.41 -6.39
C VAL A 25 6.27 -14.59 -7.23
N VAL A 26 5.30 -15.31 -7.78
CA VAL A 26 5.51 -16.33 -8.81
C VAL A 26 5.13 -15.75 -10.17
N ILE A 27 6.02 -15.86 -11.16
CA ILE A 27 5.73 -15.49 -12.56
C ILE A 27 5.80 -16.77 -13.39
N VAL A 28 4.73 -17.07 -14.12
CA VAL A 28 4.64 -18.30 -14.93
C VAL A 28 4.09 -18.03 -16.32
N ARG A 29 4.37 -18.92 -17.24
CA ARG A 29 3.61 -19.03 -18.49
C ARG A 29 2.38 -19.91 -18.24
N GLY A 30 1.27 -19.62 -18.95
CA GLY A 30 0.00 -20.33 -18.71
C GLY A 30 0.10 -21.85 -18.78
N ARG A 31 0.99 -22.40 -19.61
CA ARG A 31 1.27 -23.85 -19.65
C ARG A 31 1.85 -24.44 -18.37
N ASP A 32 2.44 -23.61 -17.50
CA ASP A 32 3.10 -24.00 -16.26
C ASP A 32 2.27 -23.54 -15.03
N LEU A 33 0.98 -23.21 -15.23
CA LEU A 33 0.13 -22.63 -14.20
C LEU A 33 -0.21 -23.63 -13.08
N ASP A 34 -0.54 -24.87 -13.39
CA ASP A 34 -0.87 -25.87 -12.38
C ASP A 34 0.30 -26.12 -11.41
N PRO A 35 1.55 -26.35 -11.88
CA PRO A 35 2.70 -26.45 -10.99
C PRO A 35 2.95 -25.18 -10.15
N ALA A 36 2.58 -24.01 -10.69
CA ALA A 36 2.72 -22.76 -9.95
C ALA A 36 1.67 -22.63 -8.83
N LEU A 37 0.46 -23.09 -9.05
CA LEU A 37 -0.58 -23.14 -8.02
C LEU A 37 -0.20 -24.11 -6.90
N ASP A 38 0.33 -25.30 -7.23
CA ASP A 38 0.88 -26.24 -6.23
C ASP A 38 2.00 -25.59 -5.40
N HIS A 39 2.86 -24.80 -6.05
CA HIS A 39 3.92 -24.07 -5.35
C HIS A 39 3.35 -22.99 -4.42
N LEU A 40 2.32 -22.27 -4.84
CA LEU A 40 1.64 -21.27 -4.01
C LEU A 40 0.95 -21.88 -2.79
N ASP A 41 0.40 -23.07 -2.93
CA ASP A 41 -0.20 -23.81 -1.80
C ASP A 41 0.84 -24.13 -0.72
N ALA A 42 2.03 -24.56 -1.15
CA ALA A 42 3.15 -24.83 -0.26
C ALA A 42 3.81 -23.56 0.35
N ARG A 43 3.50 -22.38 -0.16
CA ARG A 43 4.13 -21.09 0.20
C ARG A 43 3.10 -19.99 0.52
N PRO A 44 2.53 -20.01 1.74
CA PRO A 44 1.53 -19.01 2.15
C PRO A 44 2.11 -17.58 2.23
N ASP A 45 3.42 -17.44 2.29
CA ASP A 45 4.15 -16.16 2.25
C ASP A 45 4.21 -15.54 0.84
N CYS A 46 3.96 -16.32 -0.22
CA CYS A 46 3.88 -15.80 -1.57
C CYS A 46 2.58 -14.99 -1.77
N ARG A 47 2.72 -13.71 -2.09
CA ARG A 47 1.60 -12.75 -2.11
C ARG A 47 1.04 -12.45 -3.49
N ALA A 48 1.71 -12.90 -4.55
CA ALA A 48 1.29 -12.57 -5.91
C ALA A 48 1.66 -13.65 -6.94
N LEU A 49 0.81 -13.78 -7.96
CA LEU A 49 1.01 -14.62 -9.14
C LEU A 49 0.86 -13.77 -10.40
N ALA A 50 1.81 -13.85 -11.32
CA ALA A 50 1.68 -13.28 -12.64
C ALA A 50 1.65 -14.39 -13.69
N VAL A 51 0.60 -14.43 -14.51
CA VAL A 51 0.41 -15.43 -15.57
C VAL A 51 0.54 -14.76 -16.93
N ILE A 52 1.46 -15.25 -17.75
CA ILE A 52 1.74 -14.72 -19.10
C ILE A 52 1.33 -15.75 -20.15
N GLY A 53 0.45 -15.34 -21.09
CA GLY A 53 -0.13 -16.24 -22.08
C GLY A 53 -1.02 -17.28 -21.40
N LEU A 54 -2.29 -16.96 -21.26
CA LEU A 54 -3.23 -17.73 -20.45
C LEU A 54 -3.53 -19.12 -21.04
N PRO A 55 -3.76 -20.15 -20.22
CA PRO A 55 -4.30 -21.39 -20.69
C PRO A 55 -5.75 -21.20 -21.15
N ARG A 56 -6.24 -22.07 -22.02
CA ARG A 56 -7.61 -21.98 -22.56
C ARG A 56 -8.70 -22.26 -21.52
N GLU A 57 -8.36 -23.04 -20.51
CA GLU A 57 -9.24 -23.38 -19.40
C GLU A 57 -8.77 -22.63 -18.16
N VAL A 58 -9.69 -21.97 -17.46
CA VAL A 58 -9.40 -21.29 -16.19
C VAL A 58 -9.31 -22.36 -15.09
N PRO A 59 -8.17 -22.52 -14.41
CA PRO A 59 -8.05 -23.46 -13.31
C PRO A 59 -8.80 -22.94 -12.08
N ASP A 60 -8.84 -23.78 -11.04
CA ASP A 60 -9.28 -23.34 -9.73
C ASP A 60 -8.30 -22.30 -9.16
N LEU A 61 -8.80 -21.12 -8.82
CA LEU A 61 -8.03 -20.00 -8.29
C LEU A 61 -8.30 -19.73 -6.80
N ASP A 62 -8.93 -20.64 -6.08
CA ASP A 62 -9.27 -20.47 -4.65
C ASP A 62 -8.04 -20.14 -3.77
N LEU A 63 -6.87 -20.62 -4.15
CA LEU A 63 -5.58 -20.28 -3.51
C LEU A 63 -5.20 -18.79 -3.64
N MET A 64 -5.88 -18.04 -4.52
CA MET A 64 -5.58 -16.63 -4.73
C MET A 64 -6.28 -15.68 -3.74
N ILE A 65 -7.07 -16.21 -2.81
CA ILE A 65 -7.72 -15.38 -1.78
C ILE A 65 -6.72 -14.50 -1.04
N GLY A 66 -6.97 -13.19 -1.02
CA GLY A 66 -6.09 -12.20 -0.40
C GLY A 66 -4.73 -12.02 -1.09
N ARG A 67 -4.51 -12.64 -2.25
CA ARG A 67 -3.29 -12.49 -3.07
C ARG A 67 -3.54 -11.59 -4.27
N ARG A 68 -2.46 -11.18 -4.93
CA ARG A 68 -2.52 -10.40 -6.17
C ARG A 68 -2.38 -11.31 -7.37
N LEU A 69 -3.22 -11.12 -8.38
CA LEU A 69 -3.17 -11.83 -9.63
C LEU A 69 -2.96 -10.84 -10.78
N LEU A 70 -1.87 -11.01 -11.53
CA LEU A 70 -1.65 -10.30 -12.78
C LEU A 70 -1.87 -11.24 -13.96
N VAL A 71 -2.78 -10.87 -14.85
CA VAL A 71 -3.12 -11.62 -16.07
C VAL A 71 -2.56 -10.89 -17.27
N CYS A 72 -1.74 -11.56 -18.07
CA CYS A 72 -1.09 -10.99 -19.25
C CYS A 72 -1.40 -11.84 -20.48
N ASP A 73 -2.18 -11.30 -21.42
CA ASP A 73 -2.51 -11.94 -22.70
C ASP A 73 -2.95 -10.88 -23.73
N SER A 74 -2.94 -11.20 -25.01
CA SER A 74 -3.54 -10.39 -26.06
C SER A 74 -5.02 -10.68 -26.26
N ASP A 75 -5.50 -11.87 -25.84
CA ASP A 75 -6.91 -12.23 -25.88
C ASP A 75 -7.70 -11.60 -24.73
N ARG A 76 -8.44 -10.54 -25.07
CA ARG A 76 -9.25 -9.80 -24.08
C ARG A 76 -10.40 -10.60 -23.48
N ALA A 77 -10.94 -11.57 -24.22
CA ALA A 77 -12.04 -12.38 -23.71
C ALA A 77 -11.52 -13.36 -22.65
N LEU A 78 -10.41 -14.02 -22.96
CA LEU A 78 -9.73 -14.92 -22.04
C LEU A 78 -9.22 -14.19 -20.79
N MET A 79 -8.61 -13.01 -20.95
CA MET A 79 -8.19 -12.18 -19.82
C MET A 79 -9.37 -11.81 -18.90
N ARG A 80 -10.53 -11.49 -19.47
CA ARG A 80 -11.73 -11.18 -18.67
C ARG A 80 -12.17 -12.38 -17.86
N GLU A 81 -12.23 -13.55 -18.47
CA GLU A 81 -12.63 -14.79 -17.82
C GLU A 81 -11.72 -15.14 -16.63
N PHE A 82 -10.39 -15.05 -16.82
CA PHE A 82 -9.42 -15.23 -15.75
C PHE A 82 -9.54 -14.17 -14.64
N ALA A 83 -9.74 -12.92 -15.03
CA ALA A 83 -9.90 -11.84 -14.06
C ALA A 83 -11.17 -12.01 -13.22
N GLU A 84 -12.28 -12.41 -13.83
CA GLU A 84 -13.55 -12.69 -13.14
C GLU A 84 -13.39 -13.85 -12.16
N ALA A 85 -12.73 -14.94 -12.58
CA ALA A 85 -12.44 -16.08 -11.70
C ALA A 85 -11.52 -15.67 -10.53
N GLY A 86 -10.44 -14.94 -10.79
CA GLY A 86 -9.56 -14.46 -9.74
C GLY A 86 -10.26 -13.53 -8.74
N MET A 87 -11.10 -12.61 -9.22
CA MET A 87 -11.91 -11.75 -8.35
C MET A 87 -12.94 -12.55 -7.53
N ALA A 88 -13.55 -13.55 -8.13
CA ALA A 88 -14.49 -14.45 -7.43
C ALA A 88 -13.79 -15.25 -6.32
N ALA A 89 -12.53 -15.63 -6.53
CA ALA A 89 -11.66 -16.27 -5.54
C ALA A 89 -11.12 -15.29 -4.48
N GLY A 90 -11.43 -13.98 -4.58
CA GLY A 90 -10.98 -12.98 -3.61
C GLY A 90 -9.58 -12.43 -3.86
N ALA A 91 -9.04 -12.54 -5.07
CA ALA A 91 -7.77 -11.93 -5.47
C ALA A 91 -7.93 -10.44 -5.83
N ASP A 92 -6.87 -9.66 -5.62
CA ASP A 92 -6.71 -8.34 -6.25
C ASP A 92 -6.15 -8.53 -7.66
N VAL A 93 -6.99 -8.30 -8.68
CA VAL A 93 -6.67 -8.64 -10.07
C VAL A 93 -6.28 -7.42 -10.88
N GLU A 94 -5.15 -7.51 -11.56
CA GLU A 94 -4.70 -6.58 -12.60
C GLU A 94 -4.51 -7.33 -13.92
N TRP A 95 -4.62 -6.63 -15.06
CA TRP A 95 -4.37 -7.21 -16.37
C TRP A 95 -3.51 -6.34 -17.28
N LEU A 96 -2.70 -6.97 -18.12
CA LEU A 96 -1.92 -6.34 -19.16
C LEU A 96 -2.26 -6.97 -20.51
N ASN A 97 -2.69 -6.14 -21.46
CA ASN A 97 -2.95 -6.60 -22.83
C ASN A 97 -1.62 -6.78 -23.59
N SER A 98 -0.90 -7.87 -23.29
CA SER A 98 0.37 -8.19 -23.90
C SER A 98 0.73 -9.66 -23.70
N ASP A 99 1.13 -10.35 -24.78
CA ASP A 99 1.65 -11.72 -24.73
C ASP A 99 3.11 -11.78 -24.27
N ASN A 100 3.78 -10.63 -24.24
CA ASN A 100 5.18 -10.52 -23.84
C ASN A 100 5.40 -9.20 -23.06
N PRO A 101 4.88 -9.12 -21.83
CA PRO A 101 5.04 -7.93 -21.00
C PRO A 101 6.52 -7.69 -20.69
N ASP A 102 6.90 -6.41 -20.55
CA ASP A 102 8.23 -6.05 -20.07
C ASP A 102 8.47 -6.64 -18.67
N LEU A 103 9.51 -7.44 -18.54
CA LEU A 103 9.86 -8.12 -17.29
C LEU A 103 10.24 -7.14 -16.18
N ASN A 104 10.81 -5.96 -16.51
CA ASN A 104 11.04 -4.91 -15.52
C ASN A 104 9.72 -4.39 -14.97
N ARG A 105 8.68 -4.32 -15.79
CA ARG A 105 7.33 -3.93 -15.36
C ARG A 105 6.72 -4.98 -14.44
N LEU A 106 6.87 -6.26 -14.74
CA LEU A 106 6.43 -7.35 -13.87
C LEU A 106 7.18 -7.32 -12.54
N ALA A 107 8.50 -7.15 -12.57
CA ALA A 107 9.31 -7.02 -11.37
C ALA A 107 8.86 -5.82 -10.51
N THR A 108 8.61 -4.66 -11.14
CA THR A 108 8.11 -3.46 -10.43
C THR A 108 6.71 -3.69 -9.85
N TRP A 109 5.83 -4.38 -10.59
CA TRP A 109 4.50 -4.72 -10.10
C TRP A 109 4.57 -5.61 -8.85
N ALA A 110 5.54 -6.50 -8.81
CA ALA A 110 5.75 -7.46 -7.73
C ALA A 110 6.30 -6.83 -6.44
N LEU A 111 6.89 -5.64 -6.51
CA LEU A 111 7.58 -5.03 -5.37
C LEU A 111 6.66 -4.81 -4.17
N PRO A 112 7.08 -5.28 -2.97
CA PRO A 112 6.33 -5.07 -1.75
C PRO A 112 6.38 -3.60 -1.31
N VAL A 113 5.24 -3.08 -0.87
CA VAL A 113 5.10 -1.73 -0.31
C VAL A 113 4.47 -1.83 1.07
N GLY A 114 5.13 -1.24 2.07
CA GLY A 114 4.57 -1.10 3.40
C GLY A 114 3.75 0.19 3.54
N ALA A 115 3.02 0.32 4.64
CA ALA A 115 2.36 1.56 5.03
C ALA A 115 2.93 2.07 6.35
N VAL A 116 3.16 3.39 6.45
CA VAL A 116 3.46 4.12 7.68
C VAL A 116 2.29 5.02 8.00
N VAL A 117 1.56 4.70 9.07
CA VAL A 117 0.47 5.54 9.58
C VAL A 117 1.03 6.42 10.70
N LEU A 118 1.05 7.74 10.48
CA LEU A 118 1.52 8.70 11.47
C LEU A 118 0.41 9.00 12.47
N ALA A 119 0.57 8.50 13.69
CA ALA A 119 -0.42 8.54 14.77
C ALA A 119 0.19 9.06 16.09
N ALA A 120 1.32 9.76 16.03
CA ALA A 120 2.05 10.29 17.20
C ALA A 120 1.83 11.79 17.43
N GLY A 121 0.85 12.42 16.75
CA GLY A 121 0.52 13.83 16.94
C GLY A 121 -0.11 14.12 18.31
N GLU A 122 0.20 15.29 18.88
CA GLU A 122 -0.37 15.72 20.15
C GLU A 122 -1.87 16.05 20.04
N ALA A 123 -2.66 15.55 21.01
CA ALA A 123 -4.12 15.70 21.10
C ALA A 123 -4.55 17.07 21.67
N SER A 124 -3.93 18.20 21.25
CA SER A 124 -4.02 19.45 21.98
C SER A 124 -5.35 20.23 21.85
N ARG A 125 -6.15 20.01 20.80
CA ARG A 125 -7.33 20.85 20.50
C ARG A 125 -8.68 20.26 20.91
N MET A 126 -8.78 18.94 21.03
CA MET A 126 -10.05 18.23 21.28
C MET A 126 -10.26 17.80 22.75
N GLY A 127 -9.32 18.09 23.66
CA GLY A 127 -9.39 17.66 25.07
C GLY A 127 -9.22 16.14 25.27
N SER A 128 -9.26 15.36 24.20
CA SER A 128 -9.01 13.91 24.15
C SER A 128 -8.28 13.57 22.85
N ASN A 129 -7.67 12.39 22.80
CA ASN A 129 -6.96 11.96 21.58
C ASN A 129 -7.96 11.69 20.45
N LYS A 130 -7.98 12.54 19.43
CA LYS A 130 -8.88 12.47 18.27
C LYS A 130 -8.82 11.12 17.52
N LEU A 131 -7.66 10.44 17.56
CA LEU A 131 -7.45 9.15 16.92
C LEU A 131 -8.27 8.02 17.54
N LEU A 132 -8.76 8.24 18.79
CA LEU A 132 -9.57 7.30 19.55
C LEU A 132 -11.07 7.54 19.43
N LEU A 133 -11.50 8.59 18.72
CA LEU A 133 -12.92 8.89 18.52
C LEU A 133 -13.64 7.71 17.86
N ASP A 134 -14.80 7.36 18.39
CA ASP A 134 -15.62 6.26 17.84
C ASP A 134 -16.22 6.64 16.49
N MET A 135 -15.79 5.98 15.43
CA MET A 135 -16.35 6.15 14.10
C MET A 135 -16.99 4.84 13.65
N GLY A 136 -18.30 4.74 13.80
CA GLY A 136 -19.03 3.56 13.37
C GLY A 136 -18.76 2.29 14.19
N GLY A 137 -18.35 2.43 15.46
CA GLY A 137 -18.08 1.31 16.37
C GLY A 137 -16.61 0.94 16.50
N GLN A 138 -15.70 1.69 15.86
CA GLN A 138 -14.26 1.50 16.03
C GLN A 138 -13.51 2.84 16.08
N PRO A 139 -12.29 2.88 16.67
CA PRO A 139 -11.47 4.09 16.72
C PRO A 139 -11.12 4.64 15.34
N LEU A 140 -11.11 5.96 15.19
CA LEU A 140 -10.82 6.66 13.94
C LEU A 140 -9.54 6.13 13.25
N VAL A 141 -8.44 5.96 13.99
CA VAL A 141 -7.15 5.48 13.44
C VAL A 141 -7.24 4.08 12.82
N ARG A 142 -8.18 3.24 13.28
CA ARG A 142 -8.39 1.90 12.73
C ARG A 142 -8.86 1.93 11.29
N HIS A 143 -9.70 2.89 10.89
CA HIS A 143 -10.13 3.05 9.50
C HIS A 143 -8.96 3.30 8.56
N VAL A 144 -7.95 4.07 9.00
CA VAL A 144 -6.73 4.33 8.20
C VAL A 144 -5.88 3.08 8.09
N VAL A 145 -5.75 2.31 9.15
CA VAL A 145 -5.02 1.02 9.16
C VAL A 145 -5.68 0.02 8.21
N GLU A 146 -6.98 -0.13 8.28
CA GLU A 146 -7.77 -1.00 7.41
C GLU A 146 -7.66 -0.57 5.94
N ALA A 147 -7.79 0.72 5.66
CA ALA A 147 -7.62 1.26 4.32
C ALA A 147 -6.23 0.96 3.73
N ALA A 148 -5.17 1.01 4.54
CA ALA A 148 -3.83 0.64 4.11
C ALA A 148 -3.71 -0.86 3.78
N SER A 149 -4.24 -1.72 4.65
CA SER A 149 -4.22 -3.17 4.48
C SER A 149 -5.06 -3.60 3.27
N GLU A 150 -6.32 -3.19 3.21
CA GLU A 150 -7.25 -3.52 2.12
C GLU A 150 -6.83 -2.92 0.77
N GLY A 151 -6.13 -1.78 0.81
CA GLY A 151 -5.60 -1.12 -0.38
C GLY A 151 -4.37 -1.78 -0.99
N GLY A 152 -3.84 -2.83 -0.36
CA GLY A 152 -2.76 -3.68 -0.89
C GLY A 152 -1.36 -3.36 -0.35
N CYS A 153 -1.23 -2.71 0.82
CA CYS A 153 0.04 -2.64 1.53
C CYS A 153 0.36 -3.98 2.20
N HIS A 154 1.61 -4.44 2.08
CA HIS A 154 2.06 -5.74 2.59
C HIS A 154 2.14 -5.80 4.11
N VAL A 155 2.55 -4.70 4.71
CA VAL A 155 2.63 -4.50 6.16
C VAL A 155 2.15 -3.09 6.49
N VAL A 156 1.57 -2.94 7.69
CA VAL A 156 1.15 -1.63 8.19
C VAL A 156 1.84 -1.36 9.53
N HIS A 157 2.60 -0.28 9.57
CA HIS A 157 3.26 0.21 10.79
C HIS A 157 2.58 1.49 11.26
N VAL A 158 2.16 1.53 12.51
CA VAL A 158 1.56 2.71 13.13
C VAL A 158 2.55 3.32 14.08
N VAL A 159 2.99 4.54 13.78
CA VAL A 159 3.89 5.29 14.66
C VAL A 159 3.06 6.06 15.67
N TYR A 160 3.23 5.75 16.94
CA TYR A 160 2.46 6.31 18.04
C TYR A 160 3.34 6.90 19.15
N HIS A 161 2.74 7.71 20.02
CA HIS A 161 3.33 8.23 21.24
C HIS A 161 2.45 7.98 22.47
N ASP A 162 1.15 7.94 22.28
CA ASP A 162 0.13 7.66 23.32
C ASP A 162 -0.20 6.17 23.32
N ASP A 163 0.01 5.49 24.44
CA ASP A 163 -0.28 4.05 24.59
C ASP A 163 -1.74 3.68 24.32
N ALA A 164 -2.69 4.60 24.53
CA ALA A 164 -4.09 4.36 24.19
C ALA A 164 -4.30 4.15 22.68
N VAL A 165 -3.48 4.80 21.82
CA VAL A 165 -3.49 4.53 20.38
C VAL A 165 -3.03 3.11 20.09
N ARG A 166 -1.93 2.65 20.72
CA ARG A 166 -1.45 1.28 20.61
C ARG A 166 -2.51 0.26 21.01
N GLU A 167 -3.19 0.51 22.13
CA GLU A 167 -4.29 -0.36 22.60
C GLU A 167 -5.46 -0.37 21.62
N ALA A 168 -5.83 0.78 21.05
CA ALA A 168 -6.88 0.91 20.06
C ALA A 168 -6.54 0.17 18.74
N ILE A 169 -5.28 0.12 18.33
CA ILE A 169 -4.81 -0.66 17.16
C ILE A 169 -4.96 -2.15 17.43
N GLY A 170 -4.65 -2.59 18.64
CA GLY A 170 -4.74 -4.01 19.02
C GLY A 170 -3.90 -4.92 18.15
N GLY A 171 -3.95 -5.86 17.58
CA GLY A 171 -3.09 -6.65 16.67
C GLY A 171 -3.23 -6.33 15.18
N ALA A 172 -3.96 -5.26 14.81
CA ALA A 172 -4.25 -4.98 13.41
C ALA A 172 -3.06 -4.42 12.61
N ALA A 173 -2.03 -3.91 13.30
CA ALA A 173 -0.83 -3.36 12.70
C ALA A 173 0.36 -3.48 13.65
N HIS A 174 1.58 -3.34 13.12
CA HIS A 174 2.78 -3.24 13.92
C HIS A 174 2.90 -1.82 14.52
N CYS A 175 2.96 -1.73 15.86
CA CYS A 175 3.02 -0.45 16.56
C CYS A 175 4.47 -0.05 16.84
N VAL A 176 4.86 1.16 16.44
CA VAL A 176 6.20 1.74 16.59
C VAL A 176 6.14 2.93 17.53
N TYR A 177 6.76 2.83 18.70
CA TYR A 177 6.78 3.93 19.66
C TYR A 177 7.78 5.02 19.22
N ASN A 178 7.33 6.28 19.18
CA ASN A 178 8.20 7.43 18.93
C ASN A 178 8.36 8.30 20.20
N PRO A 179 9.48 8.20 20.93
CA PRO A 179 9.74 9.03 22.09
C PRO A 179 9.99 10.50 21.75
N GLN A 180 10.31 10.79 20.48
CA GLN A 180 10.66 12.13 19.98
C GLN A 180 9.50 12.81 19.25
N ALA A 181 8.26 12.36 19.42
CA ALA A 181 7.09 12.90 18.71
C ALA A 181 6.95 14.43 18.87
N ALA A 182 7.24 14.97 20.05
CA ALA A 182 7.23 16.41 20.31
C ALA A 182 8.27 17.23 19.50
N SER A 183 9.28 16.57 18.91
CA SER A 183 10.29 17.23 18.06
C SER A 183 9.82 17.43 16.61
N GLY A 184 8.58 17.04 16.30
CA GLY A 184 7.93 17.28 15.00
C GLY A 184 7.68 16.01 14.17
N GLN A 185 6.93 16.19 13.10
CA GLN A 185 6.44 15.08 12.25
C GLN A 185 7.58 14.28 11.59
N ALA A 186 8.73 14.91 11.33
CA ALA A 186 9.89 14.25 10.72
C ALA A 186 10.34 13.03 11.55
N THR A 187 10.38 13.13 12.88
CA THR A 187 10.80 12.03 13.75
C THR A 187 9.86 10.82 13.67
N SER A 188 8.56 11.07 13.52
CA SER A 188 7.57 10.00 13.36
C SER A 188 7.71 9.31 12.00
N LEU A 189 7.92 10.08 10.93
CA LEU A 189 8.14 9.52 9.60
C LEU A 189 9.42 8.67 9.55
N GLN A 190 10.51 9.17 10.14
CA GLN A 190 11.79 8.47 10.25
C GLN A 190 11.65 7.16 11.04
N ALA A 191 11.01 7.19 12.20
CA ALA A 191 10.77 5.99 13.01
C ALA A 191 9.97 4.93 12.25
N GLY A 192 8.93 5.36 11.53
CA GLY A 192 8.12 4.47 10.70
C GLY A 192 8.92 3.82 9.58
N LEU A 193 9.72 4.59 8.83
CA LEU A 193 10.54 4.06 7.73
C LEU A 193 11.67 3.15 8.24
N GLN A 194 12.31 3.50 9.37
CA GLN A 194 13.35 2.67 9.98
C GLN A 194 12.83 1.32 10.48
N SER A 195 11.57 1.25 10.88
CA SER A 195 10.94 0.01 11.36
C SER A 195 10.50 -0.91 10.23
N MET A 196 10.47 -0.44 8.99
CA MET A 196 10.04 -1.23 7.84
C MET A 196 11.00 -2.40 7.57
N PRO A 197 10.47 -3.58 7.18
CA PRO A 197 11.29 -4.69 6.70
C PRO A 197 12.24 -4.27 5.57
N GLU A 198 13.40 -4.92 5.51
CA GLU A 198 14.45 -4.56 4.54
C GLU A 198 14.04 -4.80 3.07
N ASP A 199 13.11 -5.71 2.84
CA ASP A 199 12.60 -6.06 1.51
C ASP A 199 11.56 -5.08 0.95
N MET A 200 11.05 -4.15 1.75
CA MET A 200 10.09 -3.15 1.25
C MET A 200 10.73 -2.24 0.20
N ALA A 201 10.14 -2.20 -0.98
CA ALA A 201 10.57 -1.36 -2.09
C ALA A 201 10.12 0.10 -1.96
N GLY A 202 9.10 0.32 -1.15
CA GLY A 202 8.55 1.63 -0.87
C GLY A 202 7.67 1.62 0.36
N ALA A 203 7.28 2.82 0.81
CA ALA A 203 6.35 3.00 1.91
C ALA A 203 5.30 4.06 1.58
N LEU A 204 4.04 3.72 1.81
CA LEU A 204 2.92 4.65 1.73
C LEU A 204 2.76 5.34 3.09
N VAL A 205 2.89 6.65 3.12
CA VAL A 205 2.74 7.48 4.31
C VAL A 205 1.31 7.99 4.38
N LEU A 206 0.62 7.65 5.46
CA LEU A 206 -0.75 8.08 5.76
C LEU A 206 -0.77 8.89 7.07
N LEU A 207 -1.76 9.77 7.21
CA LEU A 207 -2.04 10.45 8.47
C LEU A 207 -3.17 9.72 9.21
N GLY A 208 -2.94 9.44 10.49
CA GLY A 208 -3.88 8.68 11.32
C GLY A 208 -5.23 9.37 11.56
N ASP A 209 -5.34 10.67 11.26
CA ASP A 209 -6.52 11.50 11.42
C ASP A 209 -7.31 11.76 10.12
N GLN A 210 -7.00 11.02 9.04
CA GLN A 210 -7.66 11.11 7.73
C GLN A 210 -8.52 9.86 7.44
N PRO A 211 -9.61 9.59 8.13
CA PRO A 211 -10.38 8.34 8.03
C PRO A 211 -11.10 8.18 6.68
N LEU A 212 -11.24 9.25 5.91
CA LEU A 212 -11.87 9.21 4.57
C LEU A 212 -10.91 8.80 3.45
N VAL A 213 -9.63 8.61 3.76
CA VAL A 213 -8.66 8.00 2.85
C VAL A 213 -8.91 6.49 2.83
N GLY A 214 -9.68 6.02 1.86
CA GLY A 214 -10.05 4.62 1.75
C GLY A 214 -9.07 3.77 0.92
N ALA A 215 -9.27 2.45 0.95
CA ALA A 215 -8.49 1.44 0.23
C ALA A 215 -8.32 1.75 -1.27
N ARG A 216 -9.35 2.32 -1.91
CA ARG A 216 -9.28 2.76 -3.32
C ARG A 216 -8.16 3.76 -3.58
N THR A 217 -7.98 4.74 -2.69
CA THR A 217 -6.92 5.76 -2.83
C THR A 217 -5.55 5.13 -2.65
N VAL A 218 -5.42 4.24 -1.66
CA VAL A 218 -4.19 3.44 -1.44
C VAL A 218 -3.83 2.65 -2.70
N ASN A 219 -4.76 1.85 -3.21
CA ASN A 219 -4.54 1.03 -4.42
C ASN A 219 -4.19 1.89 -5.64
N LEU A 220 -4.83 3.05 -5.82
CA LEU A 220 -4.54 3.98 -6.89
C LEU A 220 -3.08 4.46 -6.85
N LEU A 221 -2.55 4.78 -5.67
CA LEU A 221 -1.17 5.23 -5.50
C LEU A 221 -0.17 4.11 -5.76
N LEU A 222 -0.44 2.89 -5.26
CA LEU A 222 0.38 1.72 -5.52
C LEU A 222 0.48 1.43 -7.03
N ARG A 223 -0.65 1.46 -7.73
CA ARG A 223 -0.70 1.25 -9.20
C ARG A 223 0.04 2.36 -9.95
N ALA A 224 -0.13 3.61 -9.53
CA ALA A 224 0.54 4.73 -10.18
C ALA A 224 2.05 4.68 -10.01
N TRP A 225 2.55 4.32 -8.83
CA TRP A 225 3.97 4.16 -8.55
C TRP A 225 4.60 2.98 -9.33
N ARG A 226 3.84 1.92 -9.57
CA ARG A 226 4.27 0.75 -10.32
C ARG A 226 4.27 0.96 -11.84
N ARG A 227 3.84 2.11 -12.34
CA ARG A 227 3.88 2.40 -13.80
C ARG A 227 5.31 2.57 -14.29
N GLU A 228 5.53 2.16 -15.52
CA GLU A 228 6.78 2.45 -16.21
C GLU A 228 7.04 3.96 -16.27
N GLY A 229 8.26 4.37 -15.93
CA GLY A 229 8.64 5.77 -15.89
C GLY A 229 8.03 6.58 -14.75
N ALA A 230 7.38 5.94 -13.77
CA ALA A 230 6.89 6.63 -12.57
C ALA A 230 8.03 7.30 -11.82
N ARG A 231 7.74 8.45 -11.25
CA ARG A 231 8.68 9.15 -10.36
C ARG A 231 8.83 8.37 -9.04
N PRO A 232 9.93 8.60 -8.30
CA PRO A 232 10.18 7.86 -7.05
C PRO A 232 9.18 8.21 -5.93
N ALA A 233 8.32 9.20 -6.11
CA ALA A 233 7.22 9.46 -5.20
C ALA A 233 5.92 9.68 -5.96
N VAL A 234 4.79 9.26 -5.36
CA VAL A 234 3.44 9.48 -5.87
C VAL A 234 2.53 9.91 -4.73
N ALA A 235 1.84 11.05 -4.91
CA ALA A 235 0.90 11.59 -3.93
C ALA A 235 -0.54 11.60 -4.44
N ALA A 236 -1.49 11.56 -3.51
CA ALA A 236 -2.89 11.82 -3.82
C ALA A 236 -3.12 13.32 -4.06
N ALA A 237 -3.87 13.66 -5.09
CA ALA A 237 -4.34 15.02 -5.35
C ALA A 237 -5.87 15.02 -5.35
N TYR A 238 -6.47 16.04 -4.76
CA TYR A 238 -7.91 16.17 -4.63
C TYR A 238 -8.37 17.46 -5.32
N GLY A 239 -9.13 17.29 -6.39
CA GLY A 239 -9.52 18.39 -7.26
C GLY A 239 -8.47 18.68 -8.33
N GLU A 240 -7.36 19.32 -7.99
CA GLU A 240 -6.28 19.64 -8.92
C GLU A 240 -5.00 18.88 -8.60
N ARG A 241 -4.24 18.44 -9.63
CA ARG A 241 -2.99 17.70 -9.44
C ARG A 241 -1.90 18.45 -8.68
N SER A 242 -1.93 19.78 -8.74
CA SER A 242 -1.03 20.65 -7.99
C SER A 242 -1.32 20.69 -6.49
N ALA A 243 -2.54 20.35 -6.08
CA ALA A 243 -3.01 20.37 -4.70
C ALA A 243 -2.88 18.99 -4.03
N TRP A 244 -1.70 18.38 -4.13
CA TRP A 244 -1.46 17.07 -3.51
C TRP A 244 -1.36 17.16 -1.98
N ARG A 245 -1.76 16.09 -1.31
CA ARG A 245 -1.71 15.89 0.13
C ARG A 245 -1.41 14.41 0.44
N PRO A 246 -1.11 14.05 1.70
CA PRO A 246 -1.13 12.65 2.09
C PRO A 246 -2.46 11.98 1.70
N PRO A 247 -2.43 10.68 1.35
CA PRO A 247 -1.27 9.79 1.39
C PRO A 247 -0.24 10.05 0.29
N VAL A 248 1.02 9.75 0.63
CA VAL A 248 2.17 9.86 -0.28
C VAL A 248 2.97 8.56 -0.24
N LEU A 249 3.21 7.95 -1.39
CA LEU A 249 4.08 6.81 -1.54
C LEU A 249 5.51 7.29 -1.81
N LEU A 250 6.47 6.75 -1.08
CA LEU A 250 7.90 7.02 -1.17
C LEU A 250 8.63 5.76 -1.61
N ASP A 251 9.31 5.79 -2.75
CA ASP A 251 10.27 4.76 -3.14
C ASP A 251 11.39 4.66 -2.09
N ARG A 252 11.93 3.46 -1.89
CA ARG A 252 13.00 3.24 -0.94
C ARG A 252 14.23 4.13 -1.21
N SER A 253 14.50 4.49 -2.45
CA SER A 253 15.60 5.38 -2.81
C SER A 253 15.51 6.78 -2.18
N LEU A 254 14.31 7.20 -1.74
CA LEU A 254 14.10 8.50 -1.08
C LEU A 254 14.25 8.44 0.44
N TRP A 255 14.39 7.26 1.04
CA TRP A 255 14.38 7.14 2.51
C TRP A 255 15.58 7.81 3.15
N SER A 256 16.74 7.78 2.51
CA SER A 256 17.93 8.51 2.99
C SER A 256 17.71 10.03 3.04
N ASP A 257 16.99 10.58 2.05
CA ASP A 257 16.63 11.99 2.03
C ASP A 257 15.68 12.34 3.19
N VAL A 258 14.73 11.45 3.48
CA VAL A 258 13.79 11.60 4.62
C VAL A 258 14.52 11.56 5.96
N MET A 259 15.56 10.73 6.11
CA MET A 259 16.36 10.68 7.34
C MET A 259 17.07 12.00 7.66
N SER A 260 17.20 12.92 6.70
CA SER A 260 17.78 14.24 6.88
C SER A 260 16.77 15.34 7.20
N LEU A 261 15.46 15.03 7.26
CA LEU A 261 14.41 16.00 7.59
C LEU A 261 14.43 16.31 9.11
N GLU A 262 14.06 17.54 9.46
CA GLU A 262 13.99 18.01 10.85
C GLU A 262 12.65 18.73 11.13
N GLY A 263 12.22 18.73 12.39
CA GLY A 263 11.07 19.46 12.88
C GLY A 263 9.74 18.96 12.26
N ASP A 264 8.83 19.88 12.02
CA ASP A 264 7.51 19.59 11.41
C ASP A 264 7.56 19.39 9.89
N ALA A 265 8.75 19.28 9.32
CA ALA A 265 8.96 19.00 7.93
C ALA A 265 8.63 17.52 7.63
N GLY A 266 7.40 17.27 7.24
CA GLY A 266 7.05 15.99 6.60
C GLY A 266 7.65 15.89 5.20
N ALA A 267 7.31 14.81 4.47
CA ALA A 267 7.75 14.60 3.08
C ALA A 267 7.51 15.81 2.15
N ARG A 268 6.61 16.73 2.54
CA ARG A 268 6.28 17.94 1.77
C ARG A 268 7.50 18.83 1.54
N GLN A 269 8.39 18.98 2.53
CA GLN A 269 9.58 19.82 2.39
C GLN A 269 10.55 19.25 1.35
N LEU A 270 10.69 17.94 1.26
CA LEU A 270 11.50 17.29 0.23
C LEU A 270 11.02 17.66 -1.17
N PHE A 271 9.71 17.59 -1.41
CA PHE A 271 9.13 17.83 -2.73
C PHE A 271 8.99 19.33 -3.07
N GLN A 272 8.98 20.21 -2.09
CA GLN A 272 9.14 21.65 -2.34
C GLN A 272 10.53 22.00 -2.89
N LYS A 273 11.56 21.30 -2.44
CA LYS A 273 12.94 21.49 -2.92
C LYS A 273 13.22 20.73 -4.21
N ARG A 274 12.57 19.59 -4.42
CA ARG A 274 12.80 18.65 -5.53
C ARG A 274 11.47 18.18 -6.15
N PRO A 275 10.71 19.08 -6.79
CA PRO A 275 9.39 18.76 -7.34
C PRO A 275 9.43 17.72 -8.46
N GLU A 276 10.58 17.55 -9.11
CA GLU A 276 10.80 16.54 -10.16
C GLU A 276 10.72 15.11 -9.64
N LEU A 277 10.82 14.88 -8.33
CA LEU A 277 10.72 13.54 -7.73
C LEU A 277 9.29 13.07 -7.49
N LEU A 278 8.32 13.97 -7.56
CA LEU A 278 6.93 13.69 -7.20
C LEU A 278 6.01 13.69 -8.41
N ASP A 279 5.24 12.62 -8.56
CA ASP A 279 4.02 12.60 -9.34
C ASP A 279 2.79 12.75 -8.44
N SER A 280 1.68 13.18 -9.03
CA SER A 280 0.40 13.21 -8.34
C SER A 280 -0.70 12.57 -9.18
N VAL A 281 -1.60 11.85 -8.50
CA VAL A 281 -2.77 11.22 -9.13
C VAL A 281 -4.05 11.75 -8.50
N LEU A 282 -5.04 12.02 -9.35
CA LEU A 282 -6.35 12.47 -8.87
C LEU A 282 -7.03 11.31 -8.15
N ALA A 283 -7.21 11.48 -6.84
CA ALA A 283 -7.92 10.56 -5.98
C ALA A 283 -9.38 10.99 -5.83
N ALA A 284 -10.26 10.00 -5.74
CA ALA A 284 -11.63 10.23 -5.33
C ALA A 284 -11.68 10.36 -3.80
N GLY A 285 -12.68 11.11 -3.30
CA GLY A 285 -12.87 11.29 -1.86
C GLY A 285 -12.38 12.63 -1.37
N ARG A 286 -12.14 12.71 -0.07
CA ARG A 286 -11.76 13.94 0.65
C ARG A 286 -10.60 13.65 1.59
N PRO A 287 -9.57 14.50 1.60
CA PRO A 287 -8.44 14.36 2.51
C PRO A 287 -8.70 15.11 3.82
N ASP A 288 -9.96 15.17 4.29
CA ASP A 288 -10.31 15.98 5.44
C ASP A 288 -9.68 15.38 6.70
N ASP A 289 -8.89 16.20 7.38
CA ASP A 289 -8.36 15.91 8.72
C ASP A 289 -9.49 16.10 9.75
N VAL A 290 -9.53 15.27 10.75
CA VAL A 290 -10.43 15.46 11.90
C VAL A 290 -9.67 16.23 12.98
N ASP A 291 -9.78 17.57 12.96
CA ASP A 291 -9.06 18.44 13.89
C ASP A 291 -9.96 19.06 14.95
N THR A 292 -11.27 19.14 14.70
CA THR A 292 -12.25 19.77 15.57
C THR A 292 -13.49 18.86 15.77
N PRO A 293 -14.29 19.07 16.85
CA PRO A 293 -15.56 18.38 17.03
C PRO A 293 -16.51 18.57 15.84
N GLU A 294 -16.46 19.72 15.19
CA GLU A 294 -17.26 20.03 14.00
C GLU A 294 -16.83 19.19 12.80
N ASP A 295 -15.52 18.95 12.61
CA ASP A 295 -15.02 18.09 11.54
C ASP A 295 -15.46 16.64 11.77
N TYR A 296 -15.36 16.16 13.00
CA TYR A 296 -15.86 14.84 13.38
C TYR A 296 -17.37 14.70 13.10
N ALA A 297 -18.19 15.66 13.53
CA ALA A 297 -19.62 15.62 13.32
C ALA A 297 -20.01 15.62 11.84
N LYS A 298 -19.27 16.34 10.99
CA LYS A 298 -19.51 16.41 9.53
C LYS A 298 -19.35 15.06 8.83
N ILE A 299 -18.47 14.19 9.32
CA ILE A 299 -18.13 12.94 8.62
C ILE A 299 -18.66 11.69 9.31
N LEU A 300 -19.10 11.77 10.57
CA LEU A 300 -19.56 10.62 11.36
C LEU A 300 -20.69 9.84 10.65
N HIS A 301 -21.57 10.51 9.94
CA HIS A 301 -22.68 9.87 9.20
C HIS A 301 -22.21 8.96 8.04
N LEU A 302 -20.95 9.07 7.60
CA LEU A 302 -20.35 8.22 6.56
C LEU A 302 -19.88 6.87 7.12
N PHE A 303 -19.87 6.72 8.44
CA PHE A 303 -19.42 5.53 9.16
C PHE A 303 -20.60 4.96 10.00
N PRO A 304 -21.58 4.32 9.36
CA PRO A 304 -22.71 3.73 10.10
C PRO A 304 -22.20 2.59 10.97
N ARG A 305 -22.77 2.47 12.19
CA ARG A 305 -22.51 1.30 13.03
C ARG A 305 -23.05 0.06 12.35
N PRO A 306 -22.34 -1.08 12.41
CA PRO A 306 -22.91 -2.35 12.00
C PRO A 306 -24.23 -2.56 12.74
N THR A 307 -25.30 -2.86 12.00
CA THR A 307 -26.56 -3.30 12.63
C THR A 307 -26.28 -4.63 13.31
N GLU A 308 -26.49 -4.68 14.63
CA GLU A 308 -26.50 -5.95 15.35
C GLU A 308 -27.58 -6.85 14.71
N GLY A 309 -27.13 -7.88 13.97
CA GLY A 309 -27.98 -8.88 13.32
C GLY A 309 -28.31 -10.03 14.27
#